data_1a3e98b46cadcb48fd7c5c53b7884eb7
#
_entry.id   1a3e98b46cadcb48fd7c5c53b7884eb7
#
_cell.length_a   1.000
_cell.length_b   1.000
_cell.length_c   1.000
_cell.angle_alpha   90.00
_cell.angle_beta   90.00
_cell.angle_gamma   90.00
#
_symmetry.space_group_name_H-M   'P 1'
#
loop_
_entity.id
_entity.type
_entity.pdbx_description
1 polymer ?
#
loop_
_entity_poly.entity_id
_entity_poly.type
_entity_poly.pdbx_seq_one_letter_code
_entity_poly.pdbx_strand_id
1 'polypeptide(L)'
;TLLILNRQFYRNTDTVSVLDVGQGQCITAFAGDATVMIDCGNTYNLSDAGDLAAAYLHSCGRDRIDLLVLTHLHEDHADGVPRLMEMYDIETLILPEERGDTLYEEILDSAARHATEVITAKGDMTVTCGDIGMELYAYLNGGENERCLMSRLSIGSYDVLVTADAPEKLEKRFVNEHDTDGIETLIVGHHGSKYSSGDELLGAVDGSLAVISVGYNNYGQPAQETLERLAAYGYNVLRTDEDGTIEIRIGQDNG
;
A
#
# COMPACT_ATOMS: atom_id res chain seq x y z
N THR A 1 -23.07 3.21 -19.84
CA THR A 1 -23.98 2.50 -18.89
C THR A 1 -23.18 1.66 -17.91
N LEU A 2 -22.19 0.87 -18.34
CA LEU A 2 -21.36 0.03 -17.49
C LEU A 2 -20.51 0.86 -16.50
N LEU A 3 -19.85 1.92 -16.96
CA LEU A 3 -19.08 2.84 -16.12
C LEU A 3 -19.91 3.52 -15.03
N ILE A 4 -21.17 3.87 -15.33
CA ILE A 4 -22.09 4.46 -14.34
C ILE A 4 -22.43 3.45 -13.24
N LEU A 5 -22.65 2.18 -13.61
CA LEU A 5 -22.94 1.11 -12.65
C LEU A 5 -21.71 0.80 -11.78
N ASN A 6 -20.50 0.73 -12.37
CA ASN A 6 -19.27 0.54 -11.61
C ASN A 6 -19.03 1.71 -10.66
N ARG A 7 -19.16 2.97 -11.13
CA ARG A 7 -19.02 4.15 -10.28
C ARG A 7 -19.98 4.12 -9.08
N GLN A 8 -21.24 3.74 -9.30
CA GLN A 8 -22.23 3.62 -8.23
C GLN A 8 -21.91 2.46 -7.29
N PHE A 9 -21.40 1.35 -7.82
CA PHE A 9 -20.99 0.20 -7.02
C PHE A 9 -19.86 0.57 -6.07
N TYR A 10 -18.72 1.11 -6.57
CA TYR A 10 -17.57 1.48 -5.76
C TYR A 10 -17.79 2.70 -4.84
N ARG A 11 -18.81 3.51 -5.10
CA ARG A 11 -19.25 4.55 -4.15
C ARG A 11 -20.02 4.01 -2.94
N ASN A 12 -20.64 2.86 -3.10
CA ASN A 12 -21.48 2.23 -2.07
C ASN A 12 -20.83 0.99 -1.45
N THR A 13 -19.58 0.72 -1.81
CA THR A 13 -18.83 -0.46 -1.32
C THR A 13 -17.46 0.00 -0.89
N ASP A 14 -17.20 -0.08 0.40
CA ASP A 14 -15.88 0.20 0.93
C ASP A 14 -14.95 -0.93 0.52
N THR A 15 -13.79 -0.57 -0.01
CA THR A 15 -12.91 -1.55 -0.68
C THR A 15 -11.45 -1.20 -0.43
N VAL A 16 -10.64 -2.20 -0.11
CA VAL A 16 -9.18 -2.12 -0.20
C VAL A 16 -8.72 -3.07 -1.30
N SER A 17 -7.89 -2.60 -2.21
CA SER A 17 -7.41 -3.41 -3.32
C SER A 17 -5.90 -3.36 -3.45
N VAL A 18 -5.30 -4.53 -3.64
CA VAL A 18 -3.88 -4.67 -3.98
C VAL A 18 -3.81 -4.97 -5.47
N LEU A 19 -3.26 -4.04 -6.24
CA LEU A 19 -3.25 -4.13 -7.69
C LEU A 19 -2.15 -5.08 -8.18
N ASP A 20 -2.47 -5.87 -9.19
CA ASP A 20 -1.46 -6.59 -9.96
C ASP A 20 -0.71 -5.59 -10.85
N VAL A 21 0.36 -5.05 -10.32
CA VAL A 21 1.30 -4.18 -11.05
C VAL A 21 2.54 -4.94 -11.52
N GLY A 22 2.59 -6.27 -11.31
CA GLY A 22 3.79 -7.09 -11.44
C GLY A 22 4.64 -7.03 -10.17
N GLN A 23 5.97 -7.05 -10.32
CA GLN A 23 6.86 -6.93 -9.15
C GLN A 23 6.88 -5.49 -8.66
N GLY A 24 6.17 -5.22 -7.58
CA GLY A 24 6.02 -3.91 -6.98
C GLY A 24 4.78 -3.81 -6.10
N GLN A 25 4.45 -2.62 -5.68
CA GLN A 25 3.30 -2.37 -4.79
C GLN A 25 2.46 -1.19 -5.27
N CYS A 26 1.15 -1.41 -5.30
CA CYS A 26 0.14 -0.37 -5.49
C CYS A 26 -1.14 -0.81 -4.78
N ILE A 27 -1.53 -0.07 -3.75
CA ILE A 27 -2.71 -0.35 -2.94
C ILE A 27 -3.68 0.81 -3.08
N THR A 28 -4.97 0.53 -3.25
CA THR A 28 -6.03 1.54 -3.26
C THR A 28 -7.03 1.24 -2.16
N ALA A 29 -7.58 2.29 -1.57
CA ALA A 29 -8.68 2.19 -0.61
C ALA A 29 -9.77 3.19 -0.97
N PHE A 30 -11.02 2.72 -0.97
CA PHE A 30 -12.21 3.51 -1.28
C PHE A 30 -13.20 3.43 -0.13
N ALA A 31 -13.68 4.58 0.34
CA ALA A 31 -14.83 4.67 1.23
C ALA A 31 -15.66 5.90 0.85
N GLY A 32 -16.93 5.67 0.47
CA GLY A 32 -17.74 6.72 -0.12
C GLY A 32 -17.07 7.36 -1.35
N ASP A 33 -16.86 8.68 -1.32
CA ASP A 33 -16.17 9.42 -2.39
C ASP A 33 -14.64 9.50 -2.19
N ALA A 34 -14.12 9.11 -1.01
CA ALA A 34 -12.70 9.16 -0.72
C ALA A 34 -11.91 8.11 -1.50
N THR A 35 -10.72 8.51 -1.96
CA THR A 35 -9.76 7.66 -2.66
C THR A 35 -8.37 7.85 -2.05
N VAL A 36 -7.88 6.81 -1.41
CA VAL A 36 -6.53 6.77 -0.83
C VAL A 36 -5.70 5.74 -1.58
N MET A 37 -4.42 6.04 -1.77
CA MET A 37 -3.46 5.09 -2.33
C MET A 37 -2.23 4.98 -1.43
N ILE A 38 -1.63 3.79 -1.43
CA ILE A 38 -0.33 3.52 -0.80
C ILE A 38 0.55 2.90 -1.88
N ASP A 39 1.65 3.56 -2.18
CA ASP A 39 2.61 3.24 -3.23
C ASP A 39 1.99 3.19 -4.65
N CYS A 40 2.83 3.31 -5.65
CA CYS A 40 2.53 3.11 -7.06
C CYS A 40 3.85 2.90 -7.79
N GLY A 41 4.37 1.68 -7.75
CA GLY A 41 5.62 1.35 -8.41
C GLY A 41 5.67 -0.09 -8.88
N ASN A 42 6.52 -0.37 -9.87
CA ASN A 42 6.82 -1.71 -10.32
C ASN A 42 8.17 -1.84 -11.02
N THR A 43 8.70 -3.04 -11.03
CA THR A 43 9.89 -3.44 -11.78
C THR A 43 9.58 -4.67 -12.63
N TYR A 44 10.43 -4.95 -13.63
CA TYR A 44 10.29 -6.12 -14.51
C TYR A 44 8.96 -6.24 -15.27
N ASN A 45 8.17 -5.18 -15.38
CA ASN A 45 6.93 -5.16 -16.13
C ASN A 45 7.07 -4.35 -17.43
N LEU A 46 6.23 -4.67 -18.43
CA LEU A 46 6.13 -3.92 -19.69
C LEU A 46 5.19 -2.72 -19.56
N SER A 47 4.37 -2.69 -18.54
CA SER A 47 3.41 -1.61 -18.26
C SER A 47 3.87 -0.84 -17.03
N ASP A 48 3.81 0.47 -17.10
CA ASP A 48 4.06 1.40 -16.01
C ASP A 48 3.00 1.26 -14.92
N ALA A 49 3.41 1.26 -13.64
CA ALA A 49 2.49 1.13 -12.51
C ALA A 49 1.45 2.26 -12.47
N GLY A 50 1.83 3.47 -12.86
CA GLY A 50 0.91 4.61 -12.98
C GLY A 50 -0.17 4.40 -14.03
N ASP A 51 0.17 3.82 -15.20
CA ASP A 51 -0.82 3.47 -16.24
C ASP A 51 -1.78 2.39 -15.73
N LEU A 52 -1.29 1.37 -15.01
CA LEU A 52 -2.12 0.31 -14.43
C LEU A 52 -3.04 0.84 -13.33
N ALA A 53 -2.52 1.66 -12.43
CA ALA A 53 -3.30 2.32 -11.38
C ALA A 53 -4.38 3.23 -11.97
N ALA A 54 -4.03 4.06 -12.97
CA ALA A 54 -4.98 4.92 -13.66
C ALA A 54 -6.11 4.14 -14.33
N ALA A 55 -5.79 3.04 -15.01
CA ALA A 55 -6.78 2.17 -15.63
C ALA A 55 -7.73 1.56 -14.60
N TYR A 56 -7.21 1.12 -13.45
CA TYR A 56 -8.01 0.59 -12.35
C TYR A 56 -8.92 1.65 -11.76
N LEU A 57 -8.39 2.81 -11.37
CA LEU A 57 -9.17 3.93 -10.84
C LEU A 57 -10.30 4.35 -11.79
N HIS A 58 -9.98 4.46 -13.08
CA HIS A 58 -10.97 4.77 -14.11
C HIS A 58 -12.08 3.71 -14.17
N SER A 59 -11.73 2.42 -14.10
CA SER A 59 -12.69 1.32 -14.10
C SER A 59 -13.63 1.36 -12.89
N CYS A 60 -13.12 1.81 -11.74
CA CYS A 60 -13.88 2.01 -10.50
C CYS A 60 -14.67 3.33 -10.50
N GLY A 61 -14.50 4.19 -11.53
CA GLY A 61 -15.15 5.49 -11.65
C GLY A 61 -14.62 6.53 -10.69
N ARG A 62 -13.37 6.39 -10.27
CA ARG A 62 -12.63 7.40 -9.49
C ARG A 62 -12.01 8.40 -10.47
N ASP A 63 -12.07 9.67 -10.14
CA ASP A 63 -11.61 10.78 -10.99
C ASP A 63 -10.50 11.62 -10.34
N ARG A 64 -10.18 11.36 -9.07
CA ARG A 64 -9.08 11.98 -8.33
C ARG A 64 -8.57 11.03 -7.24
N ILE A 65 -7.42 11.36 -6.70
CA ILE A 65 -6.81 10.72 -5.54
C ILE A 65 -6.72 11.79 -4.43
N ASP A 66 -7.40 11.57 -3.32
CA ASP A 66 -7.42 12.53 -2.22
C ASP A 66 -6.12 12.46 -1.39
N LEU A 67 -5.56 11.25 -1.27
CA LEU A 67 -4.31 11.01 -0.55
C LEU A 67 -3.49 9.90 -1.21
N LEU A 68 -2.22 10.18 -1.53
CA LEU A 68 -1.22 9.17 -1.86
C LEU A 68 -0.15 9.16 -0.77
N VAL A 69 0.17 7.99 -0.24
CA VAL A 69 1.26 7.77 0.70
C VAL A 69 2.33 6.92 0.03
N LEU A 70 3.56 7.38 0.00
CA LEU A 70 4.71 6.56 -0.39
C LEU A 70 5.39 6.03 0.86
N THR A 71 5.51 4.71 0.93
CA THR A 71 6.18 4.05 2.05
C THR A 71 7.68 4.31 2.05
N HIS A 72 8.28 4.26 0.88
CA HIS A 72 9.68 4.61 0.60
C HIS A 72 9.87 4.85 -0.91
N LEU A 73 11.10 5.12 -1.36
CA LEU A 73 11.37 5.61 -2.72
C LEU A 73 12.05 4.59 -3.64
N HIS A 74 12.00 3.28 -3.35
CA HIS A 74 12.44 2.29 -4.32
C HIS A 74 11.52 2.28 -5.55
N GLU A 75 12.07 1.92 -6.72
CA GLU A 75 11.34 1.91 -7.99
C GLU A 75 10.06 1.07 -7.91
N ASP A 76 10.10 -0.10 -7.28
CA ASP A 76 8.96 -0.99 -7.12
C ASP A 76 7.86 -0.49 -6.15
N HIS A 77 8.04 0.71 -5.58
CA HIS A 77 7.04 1.40 -4.76
C HIS A 77 6.66 2.79 -5.28
N ALA A 78 7.50 3.45 -6.08
CA ALA A 78 7.32 4.86 -6.36
C ALA A 78 7.48 5.29 -7.83
N ASP A 79 8.03 4.48 -8.72
CA ASP A 79 8.40 4.87 -10.10
C ASP A 79 7.20 5.27 -10.97
N GLY A 80 6.01 4.71 -10.71
CA GLY A 80 4.78 5.04 -11.43
C GLY A 80 4.11 6.36 -11.00
N VAL A 81 4.59 6.99 -9.90
CA VAL A 81 3.93 8.19 -9.35
C VAL A 81 3.99 9.39 -10.28
N PRO A 82 5.13 9.76 -10.90
CA PRO A 82 5.17 10.86 -11.87
C PRO A 82 4.20 10.64 -13.04
N ARG A 83 4.10 9.40 -13.50
CA ARG A 83 3.18 9.03 -14.59
C ARG A 83 1.72 9.09 -14.16
N LEU A 84 1.40 8.66 -12.95
CA LEU A 84 0.05 8.74 -12.37
C LEU A 84 -0.41 10.21 -12.24
N MET A 85 0.47 11.12 -11.81
CA MET A 85 0.20 12.55 -11.69
C MET A 85 -0.12 13.22 -13.05
N GLU A 86 0.36 12.69 -14.17
CA GLU A 86 -0.03 13.17 -15.48
C GLU A 86 -1.50 12.86 -15.85
N MET A 87 -2.10 11.86 -15.20
CA MET A 87 -3.43 11.34 -15.54
C MET A 87 -4.48 11.61 -14.48
N TYR A 88 -4.06 11.80 -13.23
CA TYR A 88 -4.94 12.00 -12.09
C TYR A 88 -4.48 13.17 -11.22
N ASP A 89 -5.44 13.98 -10.80
CA ASP A 89 -5.22 14.97 -9.75
C ASP A 89 -5.00 14.23 -8.42
N ILE A 90 -3.85 14.45 -7.81
CA ILE A 90 -3.51 13.97 -6.46
C ILE A 90 -3.54 15.19 -5.54
N GLU A 91 -4.47 15.22 -4.57
CA GLU A 91 -4.63 16.36 -3.69
C GLU A 91 -3.46 16.46 -2.71
N THR A 92 -3.14 15.35 -2.02
CA THR A 92 -2.06 15.30 -1.04
C THR A 92 -1.16 14.10 -1.28
N LEU A 93 0.16 14.33 -1.24
CA LEU A 93 1.20 13.32 -1.25
C LEU A 93 1.96 13.35 0.08
N ILE A 94 2.02 12.21 0.77
CA ILE A 94 2.86 12.00 1.95
C ILE A 94 4.00 11.06 1.59
N LEU A 95 5.24 11.45 1.91
CA LEU A 95 6.43 10.63 1.64
C LEU A 95 7.53 10.89 2.67
N PRO A 96 8.46 9.93 2.89
CA PRO A 96 9.69 10.19 3.65
C PRO A 96 10.62 11.12 2.87
N GLU A 97 11.53 11.81 3.58
CA GLU A 97 12.54 12.67 2.94
C GLU A 97 13.73 11.83 2.45
N GLU A 98 14.03 11.91 1.15
CA GLU A 98 15.15 11.20 0.49
C GLU A 98 15.95 12.17 -0.40
N ARG A 99 16.47 13.26 0.18
CA ARG A 99 17.22 14.29 -0.56
C ARG A 99 18.41 13.70 -1.31
N GLY A 100 18.52 14.08 -2.58
CA GLY A 100 19.59 13.62 -3.48
C GLY A 100 19.30 12.30 -4.17
N ASP A 101 18.14 11.69 -3.91
CA ASP A 101 17.60 10.61 -4.72
C ASP A 101 16.93 11.18 -5.98
N THR A 102 17.20 10.59 -7.15
CA THR A 102 16.71 11.09 -8.44
C THR A 102 15.20 10.98 -8.55
N LEU A 103 14.63 9.86 -8.12
CA LEU A 103 13.18 9.62 -8.17
C LEU A 103 12.44 10.54 -7.21
N TYR A 104 13.01 10.78 -6.02
CA TYR A 104 12.46 11.74 -5.07
C TYR A 104 12.32 13.15 -5.68
N GLU A 105 13.39 13.65 -6.31
CA GLU A 105 13.37 14.97 -6.94
C GLU A 105 12.39 15.03 -8.13
N GLU A 106 12.31 13.95 -8.91
CA GLU A 106 11.34 13.83 -10.02
C GLU A 106 9.89 13.85 -9.52
N ILE A 107 9.58 13.14 -8.44
CA ILE A 107 8.25 13.15 -7.81
C ILE A 107 7.91 14.55 -7.31
N LEU A 108 8.84 15.25 -6.64
CA LEU A 108 8.61 16.61 -6.16
C LEU A 108 8.39 17.60 -7.30
N ASP A 109 9.17 17.50 -8.38
CA ASP A 109 8.99 18.32 -9.57
C ASP A 109 7.63 18.05 -10.24
N SER A 110 7.19 16.80 -10.29
CA SER A 110 5.87 16.42 -10.78
C SER A 110 4.76 16.97 -9.90
N ALA A 111 4.87 16.80 -8.59
CA ALA A 111 3.90 17.34 -7.61
C ALA A 111 3.75 18.87 -7.75
N ALA A 112 4.87 19.58 -7.91
CA ALA A 112 4.84 21.03 -8.12
C ALA A 112 4.14 21.42 -9.44
N ARG A 113 4.33 20.66 -10.52
CA ARG A 113 3.66 20.90 -11.81
C ARG A 113 2.16 20.67 -11.75
N HIS A 114 1.71 19.72 -10.94
CA HIS A 114 0.31 19.31 -10.82
C HIS A 114 -0.40 19.92 -9.59
N ALA A 115 0.29 20.82 -8.86
CA ALA A 115 -0.23 21.50 -7.66
C ALA A 115 -0.65 20.54 -6.53
N THR A 116 -0.01 19.38 -6.45
CA THR A 116 -0.17 18.41 -5.36
C THR A 116 0.45 18.98 -4.08
N GLU A 117 -0.28 18.95 -2.96
CA GLU A 117 0.28 19.28 -1.65
C GLU A 117 1.24 18.17 -1.21
N VAL A 118 2.48 18.53 -0.86
CA VAL A 118 3.49 17.57 -0.42
C VAL A 118 3.74 17.71 1.08
N ILE A 119 3.55 16.62 1.81
CA ILE A 119 3.83 16.50 3.23
C ILE A 119 4.99 15.53 3.43
N THR A 120 6.11 16.04 3.93
CA THR A 120 7.24 15.17 4.29
C THR A 120 7.03 14.60 5.69
N ALA A 121 6.98 13.28 5.81
CA ALA A 121 6.86 12.61 7.10
C ALA A 121 8.14 12.78 7.91
N LYS A 122 8.01 13.26 9.16
CA LYS A 122 9.13 13.50 10.10
C LYS A 122 9.00 12.70 11.40
N GLY A 123 8.00 11.91 11.53
CA GLY A 123 7.63 11.08 12.67
C GLY A 123 6.26 10.48 12.43
N ASP A 124 5.77 9.73 13.40
CA ASP A 124 4.45 9.14 13.35
C ASP A 124 3.38 10.20 13.18
N MET A 125 2.37 9.87 12.39
CA MET A 125 1.28 10.80 12.12
C MET A 125 -0.02 10.05 11.83
N THR A 126 -1.14 10.72 12.10
CA THR A 126 -2.48 10.23 11.76
C THR A 126 -3.09 11.16 10.73
N VAL A 127 -3.69 10.58 9.71
CA VAL A 127 -4.38 11.30 8.64
C VAL A 127 -5.77 10.70 8.45
N THR A 128 -6.75 11.52 8.10
CA THR A 128 -8.09 11.07 7.79
C THR A 128 -8.52 11.62 6.44
N CYS A 129 -9.06 10.76 5.58
CA CYS A 129 -9.58 11.11 4.28
C CYS A 129 -11.00 10.52 4.15
N GLY A 130 -12.04 11.36 4.28
CA GLY A 130 -13.41 10.87 4.40
C GLY A 130 -13.56 9.89 5.56
N ASP A 131 -14.06 8.69 5.26
CA ASP A 131 -14.23 7.61 6.24
C ASP A 131 -13.01 6.66 6.33
N ILE A 132 -11.88 7.03 5.69
CA ILE A 132 -10.62 6.28 5.74
C ILE A 132 -9.69 6.94 6.75
N GLY A 133 -9.33 6.22 7.80
CA GLY A 133 -8.26 6.58 8.74
C GLY A 133 -6.93 5.96 8.32
N MET A 134 -5.83 6.67 8.57
CA MET A 134 -4.48 6.13 8.41
C MET A 134 -3.61 6.55 9.58
N GLU A 135 -2.96 5.58 10.19
CA GLU A 135 -1.85 5.78 11.10
C GLU A 135 -0.56 5.45 10.36
N LEU A 136 0.36 6.39 10.28
CA LEU A 136 1.66 6.22 9.62
C LEU A 136 2.74 6.17 10.69
N TYR A 137 3.54 5.11 10.67
CA TYR A 137 4.61 4.84 11.61
C TYR A 137 5.95 5.06 10.91
N ALA A 138 6.65 6.13 11.29
CA ALA A 138 7.77 6.64 10.54
C ALA A 138 9.12 6.11 11.07
N TYR A 139 9.70 5.17 10.36
CA TYR A 139 11.04 4.69 10.60
C TYR A 139 12.01 5.37 9.63
N LEU A 140 12.63 6.47 10.07
CA LEU A 140 13.40 7.37 9.21
C LEU A 140 14.92 7.23 9.40
N ASN A 141 15.36 6.29 10.24
CA ASN A 141 16.77 6.08 10.55
C ASN A 141 17.13 4.62 10.34
N GLY A 142 18.25 4.35 9.68
CA GLY A 142 18.72 2.99 9.45
C GLY A 142 19.31 2.79 8.06
N GLY A 143 19.43 1.53 7.66
CA GLY A 143 19.80 1.12 6.31
C GLY A 143 18.66 1.36 5.32
N GLU A 144 18.91 1.00 4.06
CA GLU A 144 18.02 1.28 2.93
C GLU A 144 16.58 0.78 3.18
N ASN A 145 16.38 -0.48 3.54
CA ASN A 145 15.04 -1.03 3.86
C ASN A 145 14.59 -0.79 5.31
N GLU A 146 15.43 -0.17 6.15
CA GLU A 146 15.06 0.21 7.52
C GLU A 146 14.42 1.62 7.57
N ARG A 147 14.36 2.33 6.44
CA ARG A 147 13.73 3.66 6.32
C ARG A 147 12.47 3.54 5.50
N CYS A 148 11.33 3.43 6.18
CA CYS A 148 10.03 3.33 5.53
C CYS A 148 8.93 3.91 6.43
N LEU A 149 7.78 4.15 5.82
CA LEU A 149 6.52 4.38 6.50
C LEU A 149 5.74 3.06 6.51
N MET A 150 5.58 2.44 7.67
CA MET A 150 4.55 1.42 7.83
C MET A 150 3.21 2.13 8.03
N SER A 151 2.10 1.49 7.69
CA SER A 151 0.78 2.10 7.86
C SER A 151 -0.29 1.12 8.31
N ARG A 152 -1.19 1.60 9.19
CA ARG A 152 -2.48 0.96 9.48
C ARG A 152 -3.55 1.79 8.79
N LEU A 153 -4.25 1.20 7.85
CA LEU A 153 -5.37 1.78 7.14
C LEU A 153 -6.66 1.22 7.73
N SER A 154 -7.57 2.11 8.12
CA SER A 154 -8.83 1.77 8.79
C SER A 154 -10.03 2.25 8.00
N ILE A 155 -11.01 1.38 7.78
CA ILE A 155 -12.33 1.72 7.23
C ILE A 155 -13.40 1.09 8.13
N GLY A 156 -14.12 1.92 8.88
CA GLY A 156 -15.00 1.43 9.94
C GLY A 156 -14.21 0.66 11.00
N SER A 157 -14.56 -0.62 11.20
CA SER A 157 -13.85 -1.52 12.11
C SER A 157 -12.85 -2.42 11.41
N TYR A 158 -12.59 -2.25 10.11
CA TYR A 158 -11.68 -3.09 9.35
C TYR A 158 -10.32 -2.42 9.19
N ASP A 159 -9.29 -3.10 9.63
CA ASP A 159 -7.92 -2.60 9.61
C ASP A 159 -6.99 -3.45 8.73
N VAL A 160 -6.18 -2.74 7.96
CA VAL A 160 -5.15 -3.32 7.09
C VAL A 160 -3.79 -2.79 7.51
N LEU A 161 -2.87 -3.67 7.85
CA LEU A 161 -1.48 -3.32 8.13
C LEU A 161 -0.65 -3.47 6.85
N VAL A 162 0.03 -2.39 6.47
CA VAL A 162 1.02 -2.37 5.38
C VAL A 162 2.39 -2.17 5.99
N THR A 163 3.25 -3.18 5.88
CA THR A 163 4.58 -3.17 6.51
C THR A 163 5.68 -2.66 5.58
N ALA A 164 5.33 -2.32 4.32
CA ALA A 164 6.30 -1.92 3.30
C ALA A 164 7.44 -2.95 3.16
N ASP A 165 8.68 -2.49 3.01
CA ASP A 165 9.86 -3.37 2.93
C ASP A 165 10.56 -3.58 4.27
N ALA A 166 9.84 -3.33 5.38
CA ALA A 166 10.39 -3.46 6.71
C ALA A 166 11.00 -4.85 6.96
N PRO A 167 12.26 -4.94 7.42
CA PRO A 167 12.82 -6.21 7.86
C PRO A 167 12.27 -6.62 9.24
N GLU A 168 12.36 -7.91 9.58
CA GLU A 168 11.88 -8.48 10.86
C GLU A 168 12.29 -7.67 12.10
N LYS A 169 13.50 -7.10 12.09
CA LYS A 169 13.97 -6.24 13.19
C LYS A 169 13.09 -5.01 13.39
N LEU A 170 12.62 -4.41 12.29
CA LEU A 170 11.77 -3.23 12.32
C LEU A 170 10.34 -3.61 12.69
N GLU A 171 9.84 -4.71 12.14
CA GLU A 171 8.53 -5.27 12.50
C GLU A 171 8.43 -5.59 14.00
N LYS A 172 9.47 -6.19 14.57
CA LYS A 172 9.56 -6.43 16.02
C LYS A 172 9.54 -5.13 16.83
N ARG A 173 10.19 -4.09 16.33
CA ARG A 173 10.14 -2.77 16.96
C ARG A 173 8.72 -2.20 16.89
N PHE A 174 8.05 -2.29 15.74
CA PHE A 174 6.66 -1.88 15.55
C PHE A 174 5.73 -2.57 16.56
N VAL A 175 5.78 -3.89 16.68
CA VAL A 175 4.98 -4.67 17.64
C VAL A 175 5.19 -4.24 19.10
N ASN A 176 6.41 -3.80 19.46
CA ASN A 176 6.70 -3.35 20.82
C ASN A 176 6.26 -1.91 21.11
N GLU A 177 6.11 -1.08 20.09
CA GLU A 177 5.85 0.35 20.22
C GLU A 177 4.39 0.72 19.94
N HIS A 178 3.65 -0.14 19.20
CA HIS A 178 2.30 0.17 18.73
C HIS A 178 1.31 -0.96 19.01
N ASP A 179 0.02 -0.61 18.99
CA ASP A 179 -1.07 -1.56 19.15
C ASP A 179 -1.29 -2.31 17.82
N THR A 180 -1.40 -3.63 17.92
CA THR A 180 -1.63 -4.54 16.79
C THR A 180 -2.98 -5.23 16.83
N ASP A 181 -3.81 -4.95 17.84
CA ASP A 181 -5.12 -5.56 17.99
C ASP A 181 -6.07 -5.09 16.86
N GLY A 182 -6.92 -6.00 16.40
CA GLY A 182 -7.96 -5.70 15.42
C GLY A 182 -7.48 -5.51 13.98
N ILE A 183 -6.27 -5.94 13.65
CA ILE A 183 -5.78 -5.94 12.25
C ILE A 183 -6.26 -7.21 11.57
N GLU A 184 -7.19 -7.11 10.62
CA GLU A 184 -7.77 -8.25 9.91
C GLU A 184 -6.92 -8.71 8.73
N THR A 185 -6.22 -7.77 8.07
CA THR A 185 -5.40 -8.06 6.87
C THR A 185 -3.98 -7.56 7.03
N LEU A 186 -3.03 -8.40 6.70
CA LEU A 186 -1.63 -8.06 6.55
C LEU A 186 -1.25 -7.97 5.06
N ILE A 187 -0.75 -6.83 4.62
CA ILE A 187 0.02 -6.75 3.38
C ILE A 187 1.45 -7.15 3.72
N VAL A 188 1.83 -8.29 3.17
CA VAL A 188 3.08 -9.00 3.52
C VAL A 188 4.29 -8.18 3.09
N GLY A 189 5.21 -7.99 4.00
CA GLY A 189 6.37 -7.14 3.80
C GLY A 189 7.30 -7.60 2.68
N HIS A 190 7.84 -6.63 1.93
CA HIS A 190 8.92 -6.81 0.96
C HIS A 190 8.60 -7.94 -0.05
N HIS A 191 7.37 -7.90 -0.60
CA HIS A 191 6.87 -8.85 -1.60
C HIS A 191 6.99 -10.33 -1.20
N GLY A 192 6.95 -10.61 0.11
CA GLY A 192 7.14 -11.96 0.63
C GLY A 192 8.61 -12.36 0.78
N SER A 193 9.53 -11.42 0.97
CA SER A 193 10.93 -11.69 1.31
C SER A 193 11.06 -12.54 2.56
N LYS A 194 12.03 -13.45 2.59
CA LYS A 194 12.32 -14.26 3.79
C LYS A 194 12.81 -13.46 5.00
N TYR A 195 13.18 -12.20 4.80
CA TYR A 195 13.68 -11.30 5.83
C TYR A 195 12.61 -10.39 6.42
N SER A 196 11.37 -10.54 5.99
CA SER A 196 10.20 -9.80 6.45
C SER A 196 9.09 -10.74 6.90
N SER A 197 8.02 -10.20 7.48
CA SER A 197 6.88 -10.94 8.04
C SER A 197 7.33 -12.01 9.03
N GLY A 198 8.10 -11.57 10.04
CA GLY A 198 8.70 -12.43 11.06
C GLY A 198 7.71 -12.96 12.09
N ASP A 199 8.15 -13.94 12.88
CA ASP A 199 7.32 -14.63 13.88
C ASP A 199 6.72 -13.67 14.92
N GLU A 200 7.45 -12.63 15.32
CA GLU A 200 6.95 -11.65 16.29
C GLU A 200 5.76 -10.85 15.72
N LEU A 201 5.83 -10.42 14.44
CA LEU A 201 4.75 -9.71 13.79
C LEU A 201 3.54 -10.63 13.61
N LEU A 202 3.76 -11.81 13.00
CA LEU A 202 2.68 -12.75 12.72
C LEU A 202 1.99 -13.29 13.97
N GLY A 203 2.72 -13.37 15.08
CA GLY A 203 2.15 -13.76 16.37
C GLY A 203 1.42 -12.64 17.11
N ALA A 204 1.66 -11.38 16.74
CA ALA A 204 1.03 -10.20 17.35
C ALA A 204 -0.21 -9.72 16.59
N VAL A 205 -0.27 -9.96 15.28
CA VAL A 205 -1.40 -9.57 14.44
C VAL A 205 -2.43 -10.70 14.39
N ASP A 206 -3.65 -10.42 14.84
CA ASP A 206 -4.77 -11.40 14.86
C ASP A 206 -5.41 -11.63 13.48
N GLY A 207 -4.79 -11.14 12.41
CA GLY A 207 -5.28 -11.23 11.05
C GLY A 207 -5.40 -12.66 10.52
N SER A 208 -6.38 -12.88 9.67
CA SER A 208 -6.58 -14.18 9.01
C SER A 208 -6.25 -14.14 7.51
N LEU A 209 -6.07 -12.95 6.94
CA LEU A 209 -5.76 -12.72 5.54
C LEU A 209 -4.37 -12.08 5.40
N ALA A 210 -3.54 -12.67 4.56
CA ALA A 210 -2.26 -12.11 4.13
C ALA A 210 -2.29 -11.91 2.61
N VAL A 211 -1.95 -10.71 2.15
CA VAL A 211 -1.88 -10.40 0.73
C VAL A 211 -0.43 -10.10 0.35
N ILE A 212 0.07 -10.78 -0.66
CA ILE A 212 1.42 -10.57 -1.19
C ILE A 212 1.30 -9.85 -2.54
N SER A 213 1.77 -8.59 -2.58
CA SER A 213 1.95 -7.87 -3.83
C SER A 213 3.26 -8.32 -4.47
N VAL A 214 3.22 -9.08 -5.55
CA VAL A 214 4.38 -9.72 -6.15
C VAL A 214 4.12 -10.03 -7.62
N GLY A 215 5.16 -10.04 -8.42
CA GLY A 215 5.11 -10.46 -9.82
C GLY A 215 6.36 -11.24 -10.20
N TYR A 216 6.59 -11.39 -11.52
CA TYR A 216 7.81 -12.02 -11.99
C TYR A 216 9.04 -11.27 -11.48
N ASN A 217 9.93 -11.98 -10.81
CA ASN A 217 11.16 -11.41 -10.23
C ASN A 217 12.32 -12.42 -10.24
N ASN A 218 13.54 -11.91 -10.02
CA ASN A 218 14.74 -12.70 -9.88
C ASN A 218 15.25 -12.80 -8.42
N TYR A 219 14.47 -12.27 -7.46
CA TYR A 219 14.81 -12.24 -6.03
C TYR A 219 14.38 -13.51 -5.30
N GLY A 220 13.53 -14.34 -5.93
CA GLY A 220 12.95 -15.54 -5.32
C GLY A 220 11.84 -15.20 -4.32
N GLN A 221 11.10 -14.12 -4.60
CA GLN A 221 9.91 -13.71 -3.85
C GLN A 221 8.65 -14.22 -4.56
N PRO A 222 7.61 -14.61 -3.79
CA PRO A 222 7.67 -14.79 -2.35
C PRO A 222 8.55 -15.99 -1.98
N ALA A 223 9.33 -15.85 -0.91
CA ALA A 223 10.19 -16.93 -0.43
C ALA A 223 9.36 -18.08 0.16
N GLN A 224 9.80 -19.30 -0.07
CA GLN A 224 9.11 -20.50 0.45
C GLN A 224 9.00 -20.45 1.99
N GLU A 225 10.04 -19.96 2.67
CA GLU A 225 10.08 -19.81 4.12
C GLU A 225 9.00 -18.85 4.62
N THR A 226 8.71 -17.78 3.88
CA THR A 226 7.65 -16.82 4.22
C THR A 226 6.27 -17.45 4.06
N LEU A 227 6.03 -18.18 2.97
CA LEU A 227 4.77 -18.89 2.75
C LEU A 227 4.52 -19.95 3.83
N GLU A 228 5.54 -20.71 4.20
CA GLU A 228 5.46 -21.72 5.28
C GLU A 228 5.17 -21.06 6.64
N ARG A 229 5.79 -19.91 6.92
CA ARG A 229 5.57 -19.15 8.15
C ARG A 229 4.14 -18.63 8.21
N LEU A 230 3.64 -17.96 7.15
CA LEU A 230 2.25 -17.50 7.07
C LEU A 230 1.24 -18.65 7.29
N ALA A 231 1.48 -19.79 6.65
CA ALA A 231 0.64 -20.97 6.83
C ALA A 231 0.70 -21.53 8.27
N ALA A 232 1.87 -21.50 8.93
CA ALA A 232 2.02 -21.94 10.31
C ALA A 232 1.24 -21.07 11.31
N TYR A 233 1.09 -19.77 11.00
CA TYR A 233 0.27 -18.83 11.79
C TYR A 233 -1.20 -18.82 11.35
N GLY A 234 -1.60 -19.64 10.37
CA GLY A 234 -2.99 -19.83 9.98
C GLY A 234 -3.54 -18.78 9.01
N TYR A 235 -2.68 -17.97 8.38
CA TYR A 235 -3.11 -17.00 7.38
C TYR A 235 -3.63 -17.68 6.11
N ASN A 236 -4.73 -17.16 5.58
CA ASN A 236 -5.12 -17.38 4.19
C ASN A 236 -4.29 -16.43 3.31
N VAL A 237 -3.51 -16.97 2.39
CA VAL A 237 -2.58 -16.19 1.57
C VAL A 237 -3.17 -16.01 0.17
N LEU A 238 -3.25 -14.76 -0.28
CA LEU A 238 -3.53 -14.39 -1.67
C LEU A 238 -2.31 -13.69 -2.26
N ARG A 239 -2.08 -13.88 -3.57
CA ARG A 239 -0.90 -13.37 -4.27
C ARG A 239 -1.30 -12.72 -5.59
N THR A 240 -0.78 -11.52 -5.88
CA THR A 240 -1.14 -10.83 -7.13
C THR A 240 -0.65 -11.54 -8.38
N ASP A 241 0.45 -12.30 -8.33
CA ASP A 241 0.97 -13.08 -9.46
C ASP A 241 0.17 -14.36 -9.77
N GLU A 242 -0.69 -14.82 -8.85
CA GLU A 242 -1.56 -15.98 -9.02
C GLU A 242 -3.03 -15.58 -9.18
N ASP A 243 -3.48 -14.58 -8.42
CA ASP A 243 -4.90 -14.21 -8.29
C ASP A 243 -5.25 -12.93 -9.09
N GLY A 244 -4.24 -12.22 -9.65
CA GLY A 244 -4.41 -10.90 -10.24
C GLY A 244 -4.68 -9.84 -9.18
N THR A 245 -5.35 -8.75 -9.53
CA THR A 245 -5.75 -7.71 -8.56
C THR A 245 -6.69 -8.27 -7.51
N ILE A 246 -6.33 -8.13 -6.23
CA ILE A 246 -7.06 -8.65 -5.08
C ILE A 246 -7.92 -7.52 -4.50
N GLU A 247 -9.24 -7.71 -4.48
CA GLU A 247 -10.21 -6.77 -3.89
C GLU A 247 -10.77 -7.30 -2.59
N ILE A 248 -10.58 -6.57 -1.50
CA ILE A 248 -11.16 -6.82 -0.19
C ILE A 248 -12.35 -5.88 -0.03
N ARG A 249 -13.56 -6.43 -0.02
CA ARG A 249 -14.80 -5.67 0.16
C ARG A 249 -15.19 -5.66 1.62
N ILE A 250 -15.27 -4.46 2.17
CA ILE A 250 -15.58 -4.27 3.58
C ILE A 250 -17.10 -4.14 3.70
N GLY A 251 -17.73 -5.08 4.43
CA GLY A 251 -19.16 -5.03 4.70
C GLY A 251 -19.47 -3.83 5.57
N GLN A 252 -20.46 -3.01 5.18
CA GLN A 252 -21.00 -2.02 6.11
C GLN A 252 -21.71 -2.79 7.22
N ASP A 253 -21.25 -2.64 8.45
CA ASP A 253 -21.98 -3.12 9.61
C ASP A 253 -23.34 -2.40 9.63
N ASN A 254 -24.36 -3.11 9.20
CA ASN A 254 -25.75 -2.66 9.41
C ASN A 254 -26.05 -2.79 10.91
N GLY A 255 -25.68 -1.74 11.68
CA GLY A 255 -26.02 -1.60 13.07
C GLY A 255 -27.55 -1.52 13.33
#